data_973b104398c21b551369d749eec07611
#
_entry.id   973b104398c21b551369d749eec07611
#
_cell.length_a   1.000
_cell.length_b   1.000
_cell.length_c   1.000
_cell.angle_alpha   90.00
_cell.angle_beta   90.00
_cell.angle_gamma   90.00
#
_symmetry.space_group_name_H-M   'P 1'
#
loop_
_entity.id
_entity.type
_entity.pdbx_description
1 polymer ?
#
loop_
_entity_poly.entity_id
_entity_poly.type
_entity_poly.pdbx_seq_one_letter_code
_entity_poly.pdbx_strand_id
1 'polypeptide(L)'
;MAARGVNKVILVGHIGQDPEVRYMPNGGAVANLTLATSETWRVRQDGEMREHTEWHRVVVFGKLAEIASEYLRKGAQVYIEGQLRTRKWTDQSGQDKYTTEVIVNVGGTMQMLGR
;
A
#
# COMPACT_ATOMS: atom_id res chain seq x y z
N MET A 1 -6.20 -30.71 1.87
CA MET A 1 -7.16 -29.59 1.98
C MET A 1 -7.06 -28.71 0.76
N ALA A 2 -8.18 -28.34 0.19
CA ALA A 2 -8.20 -27.45 -0.96
C ALA A 2 -8.16 -26.01 -0.49
N ALA A 3 -7.30 -25.23 -1.11
CA ALA A 3 -7.21 -23.80 -0.84
C ALA A 3 -8.24 -23.09 -1.70
N ARG A 4 -9.29 -22.60 -1.06
CA ARG A 4 -10.35 -21.89 -1.75
C ARG A 4 -10.53 -20.52 -1.13
N GLY A 5 -10.66 -19.55 -1.97
CA GLY A 5 -10.87 -18.19 -1.52
C GLY A 5 -10.16 -17.23 -2.41
N VAL A 6 -10.49 -15.97 -2.23
CA VAL A 6 -9.88 -14.88 -2.97
C VAL A 6 -9.34 -13.90 -1.97
N ASN A 7 -8.07 -13.52 -2.16
CA ASN A 7 -7.46 -12.47 -1.36
C ASN A 7 -6.86 -11.49 -2.34
N LYS A 8 -7.63 -10.45 -2.68
CA LYS A 8 -7.22 -9.49 -3.68
C LYS A 8 -7.64 -8.11 -3.25
N VAL A 9 -6.70 -7.17 -3.33
CA VAL A 9 -6.93 -5.77 -3.01
C VAL A 9 -6.59 -4.94 -4.22
N ILE A 10 -7.47 -4.03 -4.57
CA ILE A 10 -7.25 -3.09 -5.66
C ILE A 10 -7.38 -1.69 -5.09
N LEU A 11 -6.33 -0.88 -5.28
CA LEU A 11 -6.31 0.48 -4.80
C LEU A 11 -5.84 1.41 -5.91
N VAL A 12 -6.49 2.57 -6.00
CA VAL A 12 -6.02 3.68 -6.81
C VAL A 12 -5.95 4.88 -5.88
N GLY A 13 -4.75 5.43 -5.73
CA GLY A 13 -4.59 6.53 -4.81
C GLY A 13 -3.29 7.25 -5.03
N HIS A 14 -2.94 8.10 -4.09
CA HIS A 14 -1.75 8.94 -4.17
C HIS A 14 -0.75 8.55 -3.10
N ILE A 15 0.52 8.58 -3.49
CA ILE A 15 1.62 8.27 -2.57
C ILE A 15 1.73 9.39 -1.55
N GLY A 16 1.75 9.00 -0.26
CA GLY A 16 1.78 9.98 0.81
C GLY A 16 3.16 10.52 1.14
N GLN A 17 4.19 9.76 0.81
CA GLN A 17 5.57 10.17 1.00
C GLN A 17 6.44 9.33 0.09
N ASP A 18 7.67 9.79 -0.14
CA ASP A 18 8.58 9.06 -1.02
C ASP A 18 8.76 7.64 -0.53
N PRO A 19 8.83 6.66 -1.45
CA PRO A 19 8.99 5.25 -1.06
C PRO A 19 10.25 5.01 -0.26
N GLU A 20 10.13 4.14 0.73
CA GLU A 20 11.26 3.73 1.54
C GLU A 20 11.71 2.37 1.06
N VAL A 21 12.94 2.26 0.59
CA VAL A 21 13.43 1.04 -0.04
C VAL A 21 14.52 0.42 0.80
N ARG A 22 14.44 -0.89 0.97
CA ARG A 22 15.44 -1.69 1.66
C ARG A 22 15.79 -2.88 0.82
N TYR A 23 16.97 -3.42 1.08
CA TYR A 23 17.42 -4.61 0.40
C TYR A 23 17.54 -5.75 1.39
N MET A 24 17.01 -6.91 1.00
CA MET A 24 17.11 -8.11 1.83
C MET A 24 18.48 -8.72 1.69
N PRO A 25 18.89 -9.59 2.65
CA PRO A 25 20.21 -10.24 2.56
C PRO A 25 20.45 -10.98 1.25
N ASN A 26 19.38 -11.45 0.60
CA ASN A 26 19.52 -12.14 -0.69
C ASN A 26 19.61 -11.17 -1.86
N GLY A 27 19.64 -9.87 -1.60
CA GLY A 27 19.76 -8.85 -2.65
C GLY A 27 18.45 -8.34 -3.20
N GLY A 28 17.33 -8.90 -2.78
CA GLY A 28 16.04 -8.46 -3.27
C GLY A 28 15.59 -7.14 -2.66
N ALA A 29 14.93 -6.33 -3.46
CA ALA A 29 14.43 -5.02 -3.00
C ALA A 29 13.05 -5.13 -2.39
N VAL A 30 12.81 -4.32 -1.37
CA VAL A 30 11.49 -4.18 -0.74
C VAL A 30 11.21 -2.69 -0.59
N ALA A 31 10.07 -2.24 -1.10
CA ALA A 31 9.68 -0.85 -0.99
C ALA A 31 8.43 -0.74 -0.14
N ASN A 32 8.45 0.18 0.80
CA ASN A 32 7.30 0.48 1.63
C ASN A 32 6.66 1.77 1.15
N LEU A 33 5.38 1.70 0.86
CA LEU A 33 4.61 2.83 0.37
C LEU A 33 3.46 3.11 1.32
N THR A 34 3.11 4.38 1.42
CA THR A 34 1.87 4.79 2.07
C THR A 34 0.97 5.36 1.00
N LEU A 35 -0.21 4.80 0.85
CA LEU A 35 -1.11 5.15 -0.23
C LEU A 35 -2.40 5.70 0.35
N ALA A 36 -2.78 6.88 -0.10
CA ALA A 36 -4.01 7.54 0.34
C ALA A 36 -5.12 7.34 -0.67
N THR A 37 -6.24 6.84 -0.19
CA THR A 37 -7.47 6.83 -0.98
C THR A 37 -8.47 7.72 -0.29
N SER A 38 -9.09 8.61 -1.06
CA SER A 38 -9.97 9.61 -0.50
C SER A 38 -11.33 9.57 -1.17
N GLU A 39 -12.35 9.88 -0.41
CA GLU A 39 -13.66 10.09 -0.98
C GLU A 39 -14.25 11.36 -0.38
N THR A 40 -15.09 12.01 -1.17
CA THR A 40 -15.75 13.23 -0.73
C THR A 40 -17.25 13.06 -0.95
N TRP A 41 -18.02 13.71 -0.10
CA TRP A 41 -19.47 13.69 -0.24
C TRP A 41 -20.04 14.96 0.35
N ARG A 42 -21.26 15.27 -0.07
CA ARG A 42 -21.96 16.44 0.44
C ARG A 42 -22.92 16.01 1.55
N VAL A 43 -22.82 16.68 2.68
CA VAL A 43 -23.71 16.42 3.80
C VAL A 43 -25.04 17.09 3.50
N ARG A 44 -26.13 16.33 3.57
CA ARG A 44 -27.44 16.84 3.21
C ARG A 44 -27.92 17.95 4.12
N GLN A 45 -27.60 17.87 5.39
CA GLN A 45 -28.14 18.77 6.39
C GLN A 45 -27.60 20.19 6.25
N ASP A 46 -26.32 20.32 5.96
CA ASP A 46 -25.71 21.65 5.93
C ASP A 46 -25.09 22.00 4.57
N GLY A 47 -25.17 21.08 3.61
CA GLY A 47 -24.62 21.34 2.28
C GLY A 47 -23.12 21.36 2.21
N GLU A 48 -22.43 21.07 3.29
CA GLU A 48 -20.98 21.09 3.32
C GLU A 48 -20.39 19.83 2.71
N MET A 49 -19.22 20.00 2.12
CA MET A 49 -18.46 18.84 1.63
C MET A 49 -17.65 18.25 2.76
N ARG A 50 -17.64 16.94 2.81
CA ARG A 50 -16.83 16.20 3.76
C ARG A 50 -15.88 15.31 3.01
N GLU A 51 -14.75 15.04 3.61
CA GLU A 51 -13.73 14.21 3.00
C GLU A 51 -13.26 13.18 4.01
N HIS A 52 -13.02 11.96 3.53
CA HIS A 52 -12.45 10.91 4.33
C HIS A 52 -11.29 10.29 3.56
N THR A 53 -10.15 10.17 4.22
CA THR A 53 -8.96 9.57 3.62
C THR A 53 -8.55 8.35 4.41
N GLU A 54 -8.37 7.25 3.69
CA GLU A 54 -7.80 6.03 4.26
C GLU A 54 -6.35 5.93 3.85
N TRP A 55 -5.51 5.61 4.80
CA TRP A 55 -4.09 5.41 4.55
C TRP A 55 -3.79 3.92 4.55
N HIS A 56 -3.22 3.45 3.44
CA HIS A 56 -2.93 2.04 3.27
C HIS A 56 -1.43 1.81 3.29
N ARG A 57 -1.01 0.77 3.99
CA ARG A 57 0.39 0.34 3.95
C ARG A 57 0.54 -0.66 2.83
N VAL A 58 1.45 -0.37 1.91
CA VAL A 58 1.69 -1.22 0.75
C VAL A 58 3.15 -1.61 0.75
N VAL A 59 3.41 -2.90 0.62
CA VAL A 59 4.77 -3.42 0.57
C VAL A 59 4.96 -4.06 -0.79
N VAL A 60 5.95 -3.56 -1.53
CA VAL A 60 6.23 -3.99 -2.90
C VAL A 60 7.55 -4.71 -2.92
N PHE A 61 7.60 -5.85 -3.60
CA PHE A 61 8.80 -6.68 -3.62
C PHE A 61 9.41 -6.79 -5.01
N GLY A 62 10.73 -6.98 -5.04
CA GLY A 62 11.45 -7.35 -6.24
C GLY A 62 11.56 -6.23 -7.25
N LYS A 63 11.35 -6.58 -8.51
CA LYS A 63 11.50 -5.63 -9.59
C LYS A 63 10.58 -4.43 -9.46
N LEU A 64 9.35 -4.67 -9.01
CA LEU A 64 8.40 -3.59 -8.82
C LEU A 64 8.86 -2.63 -7.72
N ALA A 65 9.56 -3.14 -6.71
CA ALA A 65 10.11 -2.28 -5.66
C ALA A 65 11.18 -1.35 -6.22
N GLU A 66 12.01 -1.85 -7.12
CA GLU A 66 13.02 -1.02 -7.77
C GLU A 66 12.38 0.06 -8.63
N ILE A 67 11.33 -0.30 -9.35
CA ILE A 67 10.60 0.67 -10.17
C ILE A 67 9.95 1.72 -9.29
N ALA A 68 9.35 1.32 -8.18
CA ALA A 68 8.74 2.26 -7.25
C ALA A 68 9.77 3.24 -6.71
N SER A 69 10.94 2.72 -6.34
CA SER A 69 12.02 3.55 -5.82
C SER A 69 12.46 4.61 -6.82
N GLU A 70 12.51 4.24 -8.09
CA GLU A 70 13.03 5.11 -9.12
C GLU A 70 12.02 6.15 -9.59
N TYR A 71 10.75 5.78 -9.70
CA TYR A 71 9.77 6.63 -10.36
C TYR A 71 8.69 7.21 -9.46
N LEU A 72 8.39 6.59 -8.33
CA LEU A 72 7.32 7.10 -7.48
C LEU A 72 7.84 8.13 -6.48
N ARG A 73 7.07 9.19 -6.32
CA ARG A 73 7.37 10.24 -5.35
C ARG A 73 6.08 10.66 -4.68
N LYS A 74 6.21 11.35 -3.57
CA LYS A 74 5.05 11.90 -2.86
C LYS A 74 4.14 12.61 -3.84
N GLY A 75 2.85 12.26 -3.81
CA GLY A 75 1.84 12.88 -4.67
C GLY A 75 1.57 12.13 -5.95
N ALA A 76 2.42 11.16 -6.32
CA ALA A 76 2.20 10.38 -7.54
C ALA A 76 0.95 9.53 -7.42
N GLN A 77 0.20 9.41 -8.49
CA GLN A 77 -0.97 8.55 -8.51
C GLN A 77 -0.60 7.18 -9.05
N VAL A 78 -1.08 6.14 -8.39
CA VAL A 78 -0.71 4.78 -8.74
C VAL A 78 -1.89 3.84 -8.55
N TYR A 79 -1.92 2.82 -9.42
CA TYR A 79 -2.85 1.69 -9.33
C TYR A 79 -2.09 0.52 -8.73
N ILE A 80 -2.65 -0.08 -7.69
CA ILE A 80 -2.05 -1.21 -6.98
C ILE A 80 -3.02 -2.37 -6.99
N GLU A 81 -2.48 -3.54 -7.24
CA GLU A 81 -3.24 -4.77 -7.12
C GLU A 81 -2.37 -5.77 -6.37
N GLY A 82 -2.85 -6.22 -5.23
CA GLY A 82 -2.10 -7.13 -4.39
C GLY A 82 -2.99 -7.94 -3.50
N GLN A 83 -2.48 -8.35 -2.36
CA GLN A 83 -3.24 -9.15 -1.41
C GLN A 83 -2.99 -8.65 0.00
N LEU A 84 -3.94 -8.91 0.87
CA LEU A 84 -3.80 -8.55 2.29
C LEU A 84 -2.93 -9.57 3.00
N ARG A 85 -2.10 -9.07 3.89
CA ARG A 85 -1.31 -9.93 4.77
C ARG A 85 -1.20 -9.25 6.13
N THR A 86 -1.45 -10.02 7.18
CA THR A 86 -1.27 -9.53 8.53
C THR A 86 -0.05 -10.22 9.13
N ARG A 87 0.86 -9.41 9.66
CA ARG A 87 2.03 -9.94 10.34
C ARG A 87 2.01 -9.57 11.80
N LYS A 88 2.59 -10.42 12.60
CA LYS A 88 2.73 -10.22 14.03
C LYS A 88 4.14 -9.74 14.32
N TRP A 89 4.25 -8.77 15.20
CA TRP A 89 5.56 -8.28 15.65
C TRP A 89 5.45 -7.87 17.10
N THR A 90 6.60 -7.74 17.74
CA THR A 90 6.65 -7.42 19.18
C THR A 90 7.27 -6.04 19.33
N ASP A 91 6.61 -5.18 20.10
CA ASP A 91 7.13 -3.83 20.32
C ASP A 91 8.18 -3.82 21.42
N GLN A 92 8.70 -2.65 21.73
CA GLN A 92 9.78 -2.51 22.70
C GLN A 92 9.36 -2.88 24.12
N SER A 93 8.06 -2.80 24.41
CA SER A 93 7.55 -3.16 25.73
C SER A 93 7.24 -4.64 25.85
N GLY A 94 7.46 -5.43 24.79
CA GLY A 94 7.20 -6.86 24.80
C GLY A 94 5.78 -7.24 24.42
N GLN A 95 4.99 -6.28 23.97
CA GLN A 95 3.61 -6.56 23.56
C GLN A 95 3.56 -6.98 22.11
N ASP A 96 2.71 -7.98 21.85
CA ASP A 96 2.47 -8.42 20.48
C ASP A 96 1.57 -7.43 19.76
N LYS A 97 1.97 -7.07 18.55
CA LYS A 97 1.22 -6.17 17.69
C LYS A 97 0.98 -6.85 16.35
N TYR A 98 -0.05 -6.39 15.67
CA TYR A 98 -0.40 -6.91 14.35
C TYR A 98 -0.50 -5.76 13.37
N THR A 99 0.06 -5.95 12.19
CA THR A 99 0.00 -4.96 11.13
C THR A 99 -0.51 -5.62 9.87
N THR A 100 -1.55 -5.02 9.29
CA THR A 100 -2.13 -5.51 8.03
C THR A 100 -1.66 -4.63 6.90
N GLU A 101 -1.14 -5.27 5.87
CA GLU A 101 -0.53 -4.59 4.73
C GLU A 101 -1.04 -5.18 3.43
N VAL A 102 -0.96 -4.38 2.37
CA VAL A 102 -1.21 -4.87 1.02
C VAL A 102 0.15 -5.26 0.45
N ILE A 103 0.28 -6.51 0.05
CA ILE A 103 1.53 -7.05 -0.47
C ILE A 103 1.44 -7.12 -1.99
N VAL A 104 2.40 -6.51 -2.67
CA VAL A 104 2.51 -6.57 -4.12
C VAL A 104 3.78 -7.33 -4.46
N ASN A 105 3.62 -8.54 -4.96
CA ASN A 105 4.75 -9.38 -5.34
C ASN A 105 4.53 -9.90 -6.77
N VAL A 106 5.10 -11.06 -7.09
CA VAL A 106 5.11 -11.56 -8.46
C VAL A 106 3.72 -11.59 -9.10
N GLY A 107 2.69 -11.92 -8.32
CA GLY A 107 1.34 -11.99 -8.86
C GLY A 107 0.58 -10.68 -8.85
N GLY A 108 1.20 -9.61 -8.37
CA GLY A 108 0.52 -8.33 -8.24
C GLY A 108 0.83 -7.38 -9.37
N THR A 109 0.22 -6.21 -9.29
CA THR A 109 0.37 -5.18 -10.32
C THR A 109 0.58 -3.83 -9.66
N MET A 110 1.49 -3.06 -10.24
CA MET A 110 1.68 -1.66 -9.88
C MET A 110 1.78 -0.87 -11.18
N GLN A 111 0.87 0.07 -11.35
CA GLN A 111 0.80 0.85 -12.58
C GLN A 111 0.77 2.32 -12.24
N MET A 112 1.74 3.06 -12.75
CA MET A 112 1.77 4.50 -12.55
C MET A 112 0.73 5.15 -13.46
N LEU A 113 -0.04 6.07 -12.89
CA LEU A 113 -1.13 6.69 -13.60
C LEU A 113 -0.84 8.15 -13.97
N GLY A 114 0.40 8.56 -13.81
CA GLY A 114 0.81 9.90 -14.11
C GLY A 114 0.46 10.84 -12.96
N ARG A 115 0.12 12.07 -13.31
CA ARG A 115 -0.14 13.07 -12.29
C ARG A 115 -1.52 13.63 -12.35
#